data_a63f72ec7bf68d7394f2c018c0b7aec2
#
_entry.id   a63f72ec7bf68d7394f2c018c0b7aec2
#
_cell.length_a   1.000
_cell.length_b   1.000
_cell.length_c   1.000
_cell.angle_alpha   90.00
_cell.angle_beta   90.00
_cell.angle_gamma   90.00
#
_symmetry.space_group_name_H-M   'P 1'
#
loop_
_entity.id
_entity.type
_entity.pdbx_description
1 polymer ?
#
loop_
_entity_poly.entity_id
_entity_poly.type
_entity_poly.pdbx_seq_one_letter_code
_entity_poly.pdbx_strand_id
1 'polypeptide(L)'
;IPDARDRLDYVVTMTAQAAERALSCVEAAQPRQAELESGASALKSRWDEWFANPIELDDARALVTDTREYLDQVPGHTSFTNAQLMEIMMAQDFQDLTGQVIKRMMDVVQEIEKQLLMVLMENMPEPPVKEKRANDSLLNGPQLDQNGVGVIANQAQVDDLLDSLGF
;
A
#
# COMPACT_ATOMS: atom_id res chain seq x y z
N ILE A 1 -13.87 -23.53 -14.54
CA ILE A 1 -13.45 -22.25 -15.15
C ILE A 1 -14.49 -21.13 -14.87
N PRO A 2 -15.83 -21.28 -15.04
CA PRO A 2 -16.78 -20.22 -14.68
C PRO A 2 -16.68 -19.80 -13.20
N ASP A 3 -16.72 -20.75 -12.28
CA ASP A 3 -16.60 -20.51 -10.83
C ASP A 3 -15.31 -19.76 -10.43
N ALA A 4 -14.22 -19.98 -11.13
CA ALA A 4 -12.97 -19.27 -10.91
C ALA A 4 -13.05 -17.79 -11.29
N ARG A 5 -13.71 -17.47 -12.38
CA ARG A 5 -13.94 -16.11 -12.85
C ARG A 5 -14.84 -15.34 -11.88
N ASP A 6 -15.96 -15.96 -11.49
CA ASP A 6 -16.91 -15.36 -10.56
C ASP A 6 -16.26 -15.02 -9.20
N ARG A 7 -15.36 -15.90 -8.74
CA ARG A 7 -14.58 -15.65 -7.50
C ARG A 7 -13.57 -14.51 -7.65
N LEU A 8 -12.92 -14.39 -8.81
CA LEU A 8 -12.02 -13.26 -9.07
C LEU A 8 -12.80 -11.95 -9.16
N ASP A 9 -13.93 -11.93 -9.84
CA ASP A 9 -14.80 -10.75 -9.93
C ASP A 9 -15.30 -10.33 -8.53
N TYR A 10 -15.61 -11.29 -7.66
CA TYR A 10 -15.92 -11.02 -6.26
C TYR A 10 -14.76 -10.37 -5.52
N VAL A 11 -13.53 -10.89 -5.67
CA VAL A 11 -12.33 -10.30 -5.03
C VAL A 11 -12.11 -8.87 -5.51
N VAL A 12 -12.21 -8.63 -6.83
CA VAL A 12 -12.06 -7.28 -7.41
C VAL A 12 -13.10 -6.32 -6.83
N THR A 13 -14.36 -6.75 -6.78
CA THR A 13 -15.46 -5.94 -6.25
C THR A 13 -15.25 -5.60 -4.76
N MET A 14 -14.89 -6.58 -3.95
CA MET A 14 -14.65 -6.38 -2.52
C MET A 14 -13.44 -5.46 -2.27
N THR A 15 -12.38 -5.61 -3.05
CA THR A 15 -11.20 -4.75 -2.97
C THR A 15 -11.53 -3.30 -3.33
N ALA A 16 -12.29 -3.10 -4.41
CA ALA A 16 -12.73 -1.76 -4.83
C ALA A 16 -13.61 -1.10 -3.76
N GLN A 17 -14.58 -1.82 -3.20
CA GLN A 17 -15.45 -1.31 -2.13
C GLN A 17 -14.66 -0.95 -0.86
N ALA A 18 -13.69 -1.78 -0.47
CA ALA A 18 -12.86 -1.50 0.69
C ALA A 18 -11.98 -0.26 0.49
N ALA A 19 -11.40 -0.10 -0.70
CA ALA A 19 -10.62 1.07 -1.05
C ALA A 19 -11.48 2.36 -1.05
N GLU A 20 -12.69 2.30 -1.60
CA GLU A 20 -13.63 3.42 -1.60
C GLU A 20 -14.07 3.81 -0.19
N ARG A 21 -14.38 2.84 0.67
CA ARG A 21 -14.70 3.09 2.09
C ARG A 21 -13.54 3.72 2.83
N ALA A 22 -12.32 3.19 2.66
CA ALA A 22 -11.13 3.75 3.29
C ALA A 22 -10.88 5.20 2.83
N LEU A 23 -11.02 5.48 1.53
CA LEU A 23 -10.88 6.83 0.98
C LEU A 23 -11.93 7.78 1.57
N SER A 24 -13.20 7.40 1.60
CA SER A 24 -14.27 8.19 2.21
C SER A 24 -14.01 8.51 3.69
N CYS A 25 -13.47 7.56 4.45
CA CYS A 25 -13.10 7.79 5.85
C CYS A 25 -11.97 8.81 5.98
N VAL A 26 -10.95 8.74 5.12
CA VAL A 26 -9.85 9.71 5.08
C VAL A 26 -10.37 11.10 4.73
N GLU A 27 -11.18 11.21 3.67
CA GLU A 27 -11.78 12.47 3.23
C GLU A 27 -12.68 13.11 4.32
N ALA A 28 -13.39 12.30 5.11
CA ALA A 28 -14.19 12.77 6.23
C ALA A 28 -13.32 13.23 7.44
N ALA A 29 -12.17 12.56 7.67
CA ALA A 29 -11.28 12.89 8.78
C ALA A 29 -10.40 14.13 8.51
N GLN A 30 -9.97 14.35 7.27
CA GLN A 30 -9.08 15.44 6.90
C GLN A 30 -9.56 16.84 7.34
N PRO A 31 -10.81 17.26 7.08
CA PRO A 31 -11.27 18.59 7.50
C PRO A 31 -11.25 18.75 9.02
N ARG A 32 -11.56 17.71 9.78
CA ARG A 32 -11.49 17.74 11.25
C ARG A 32 -10.07 17.93 11.78
N GLN A 33 -9.10 17.30 11.12
CA GLN A 33 -7.69 17.50 11.47
C GLN A 33 -7.20 18.90 11.08
N ALA A 34 -7.63 19.42 9.92
CA ALA A 34 -7.31 20.78 9.50
C ALA A 34 -7.91 21.84 10.44
N GLU A 35 -9.13 21.64 10.94
CA GLU A 35 -9.76 22.49 11.95
C GLU A 35 -8.94 22.49 13.26
N LEU A 36 -8.51 21.31 13.73
CA LEU A 36 -7.65 21.20 14.92
C LEU A 36 -6.32 21.91 14.74
N GLU A 37 -5.64 21.69 13.61
CA GLU A 37 -4.35 22.28 13.31
C GLU A 37 -4.45 23.82 13.23
N SER A 38 -5.43 24.32 12.49
CA SER A 38 -5.68 25.75 12.32
C SER A 38 -6.01 26.41 13.66
N GLY A 39 -6.92 25.81 14.45
CA GLY A 39 -7.28 26.33 15.77
C GLY A 39 -6.10 26.36 16.74
N ALA A 40 -5.32 25.28 16.80
CA ALA A 40 -4.12 25.23 17.62
C ALA A 40 -3.09 26.29 17.21
N SER A 41 -2.86 26.45 15.90
CA SER A 41 -1.90 27.43 15.37
C SER A 41 -2.32 28.86 15.64
N ALA A 42 -3.61 29.17 15.48
CA ALA A 42 -4.17 30.49 15.77
C ALA A 42 -4.05 30.86 17.27
N LEU A 43 -4.42 29.90 18.15
CA LEU A 43 -4.28 30.10 19.59
C LEU A 43 -2.82 30.25 20.00
N LYS A 44 -1.93 29.42 19.46
CA LYS A 44 -0.50 29.51 19.70
C LYS A 44 0.03 30.93 19.36
N SER A 45 -0.29 31.46 18.19
CA SER A 45 0.16 32.81 17.77
C SER A 45 -0.33 33.90 18.72
N ARG A 46 -1.60 33.81 19.16
CA ARG A 46 -2.16 34.77 20.13
C ARG A 46 -1.50 34.67 21.50
N TRP A 47 -1.16 33.46 21.94
CA TRP A 47 -0.41 33.28 23.18
C TRP A 47 1.03 33.80 23.05
N ASP A 48 1.72 33.57 21.94
CA ASP A 48 3.07 34.08 21.69
C ASP A 48 3.08 35.64 21.68
N GLU A 49 2.05 36.26 21.09
CA GLU A 49 1.87 37.70 21.08
C GLU A 49 1.63 38.25 22.50
N TRP A 50 0.78 37.58 23.28
CA TRP A 50 0.53 37.95 24.67
C TRP A 50 1.79 37.89 25.55
N PHE A 51 2.62 36.88 25.36
CA PHE A 51 3.89 36.77 26.09
C PHE A 51 4.91 37.82 25.67
N ALA A 52 4.92 38.21 24.40
CA ALA A 52 5.83 39.27 23.91
C ALA A 52 5.37 40.66 24.34
N ASN A 53 4.08 40.95 24.31
CA ASN A 53 3.47 42.23 24.64
C ASN A 53 2.19 41.96 25.45
N PRO A 54 2.24 42.07 26.80
CA PRO A 54 1.05 41.83 27.63
C PRO A 54 -0.11 42.76 27.22
N ILE A 55 -1.23 42.13 26.83
CA ILE A 55 -2.47 42.79 26.42
C ILE A 55 -3.32 43.18 27.64
N GLU A 56 -4.38 43.97 27.40
CA GLU A 56 -5.32 44.34 28.44
C GLU A 56 -6.07 43.12 29.01
N LEU A 57 -6.60 43.26 30.23
CA LEU A 57 -7.22 42.17 30.98
C LEU A 57 -8.39 41.51 30.24
N ASP A 58 -9.18 42.30 29.50
CA ASP A 58 -10.34 41.79 28.78
C ASP A 58 -9.93 40.95 27.57
N ASP A 59 -8.87 41.33 26.85
CA ASP A 59 -8.29 40.55 25.76
C ASP A 59 -7.67 39.24 26.26
N ALA A 60 -7.00 39.31 27.44
CA ALA A 60 -6.49 38.11 28.09
C ALA A 60 -7.60 37.11 28.48
N ARG A 61 -8.73 37.63 28.97
CA ARG A 61 -9.90 36.82 29.28
C ARG A 61 -10.49 36.15 28.01
N ALA A 62 -10.59 36.91 26.92
CA ALA A 62 -11.03 36.38 25.64
C ALA A 62 -10.12 35.23 25.16
N LEU A 63 -8.79 35.41 25.20
CA LEU A 63 -7.80 34.40 24.83
C LEU A 63 -7.94 33.12 25.68
N VAL A 64 -8.13 33.27 27.00
CA VAL A 64 -8.37 32.12 27.90
C VAL A 64 -9.69 31.41 27.55
N THR A 65 -10.76 32.16 27.25
CA THR A 65 -12.07 31.61 26.89
C THR A 65 -11.95 30.83 25.59
N ASP A 66 -11.37 31.38 24.53
CA ASP A 66 -11.20 30.73 23.23
C ASP A 66 -10.31 29.49 23.35
N THR A 67 -9.28 29.55 24.20
CA THR A 67 -8.44 28.37 24.48
C THR A 67 -9.26 27.23 25.11
N ARG A 68 -10.13 27.56 26.07
CA ARG A 68 -10.99 26.55 26.70
C ARG A 68 -11.99 25.98 25.73
N GLU A 69 -12.64 26.80 24.91
CA GLU A 69 -13.58 26.34 23.88
C GLU A 69 -12.89 25.43 22.85
N TYR A 70 -11.68 25.78 22.43
CA TYR A 70 -10.87 24.90 21.58
C TYR A 70 -10.59 23.56 22.25
N LEU A 71 -10.14 23.56 23.49
CA LEU A 71 -9.85 22.33 24.25
C LEU A 71 -11.11 21.47 24.45
N ASP A 72 -12.28 22.08 24.61
CA ASP A 72 -13.57 21.36 24.72
C ASP A 72 -13.96 20.69 23.41
N GLN A 73 -13.53 21.21 22.25
CA GLN A 73 -13.78 20.63 20.92
C GLN A 73 -12.83 19.48 20.57
N VAL A 74 -11.58 19.49 21.08
CA VAL A 74 -10.54 18.50 20.77
C VAL A 74 -11.00 17.06 20.97
N PRO A 75 -11.65 16.67 22.08
CA PRO A 75 -12.15 15.30 22.26
C PRO A 75 -13.13 14.87 21.18
N GLY A 76 -14.02 15.75 20.73
CA GLY A 76 -14.97 15.49 19.66
C GLY A 76 -14.29 15.17 18.33
N HIS A 77 -13.34 16.01 17.91
CA HIS A 77 -12.58 15.79 16.69
C HIS A 77 -11.72 14.50 16.76
N THR A 78 -11.09 14.27 17.92
CA THR A 78 -10.28 13.05 18.13
C THR A 78 -11.13 11.79 18.11
N SER A 79 -12.29 11.80 18.79
CA SER A 79 -13.22 10.68 18.78
C SER A 79 -13.75 10.39 17.37
N PHE A 80 -14.08 11.43 16.60
CA PHE A 80 -14.50 11.27 15.21
C PHE A 80 -13.37 10.64 14.36
N THR A 81 -12.15 11.15 14.45
CA THR A 81 -11.01 10.58 13.72
C THR A 81 -10.76 9.12 14.09
N ASN A 82 -10.82 8.78 15.37
CA ASN A 82 -10.69 7.40 15.83
C ASN A 82 -11.78 6.48 15.26
N ALA A 83 -13.02 6.98 15.16
CA ALA A 83 -14.09 6.23 14.51
C ALA A 83 -13.82 5.98 13.02
N GLN A 84 -13.30 6.98 12.29
CA GLN A 84 -12.92 6.80 10.88
C GLN A 84 -11.75 5.80 10.73
N LEU A 85 -10.74 5.85 11.60
CA LEU A 85 -9.63 4.89 11.59
C LEU A 85 -10.11 3.46 11.87
N MET A 86 -11.07 3.29 12.79
CA MET A 86 -11.68 1.99 13.08
C MET A 86 -12.46 1.46 11.87
N GLU A 87 -13.18 2.32 11.16
CA GLU A 87 -13.91 1.95 9.95
C GLU A 87 -12.95 1.53 8.82
N ILE A 88 -11.79 2.20 8.68
CA ILE A 88 -10.72 1.79 7.75
C ILE A 88 -10.20 0.40 8.12
N MET A 89 -9.96 0.13 9.40
CA MET A 89 -9.53 -1.20 9.85
C MET A 89 -10.57 -2.27 9.50
N MET A 90 -11.85 -2.00 9.76
CA MET A 90 -12.93 -2.94 9.42
C MET A 90 -13.09 -3.12 7.90
N ALA A 91 -12.79 -2.09 7.10
CA ALA A 91 -12.80 -2.20 5.65
C ALA A 91 -11.70 -3.15 5.13
N GLN A 92 -10.69 -3.48 5.92
CA GLN A 92 -9.59 -4.40 5.56
C GLN A 92 -9.89 -5.88 5.91
N ASP A 93 -10.95 -6.17 6.66
CA ASP A 93 -11.26 -7.54 7.13
C ASP A 93 -11.51 -8.54 5.98
N PHE A 94 -11.80 -8.06 4.76
CA PHE A 94 -11.93 -8.91 3.56
C PHE A 94 -10.59 -9.51 3.10
N GLN A 95 -9.44 -9.01 3.60
CA GLN A 95 -8.12 -9.42 3.12
C GLN A 95 -7.86 -10.92 3.32
N ASP A 96 -8.28 -11.49 4.46
CA ASP A 96 -8.13 -12.91 4.72
C ASP A 96 -8.95 -13.76 3.74
N LEU A 97 -10.20 -13.38 3.48
CA LEU A 97 -11.07 -14.07 2.55
C LEU A 97 -10.55 -14.00 1.10
N THR A 98 -10.10 -12.82 0.68
CA THR A 98 -9.52 -12.64 -0.66
C THR A 98 -8.21 -13.41 -0.80
N GLY A 99 -7.38 -13.43 0.23
CA GLY A 99 -6.15 -14.24 0.28
C GLY A 99 -6.42 -15.73 0.08
N GLN A 100 -7.46 -16.28 0.71
CA GLN A 100 -7.85 -17.66 0.53
C GLN A 100 -8.35 -17.95 -0.90
N VAL A 101 -9.12 -17.05 -1.49
CA VAL A 101 -9.60 -17.18 -2.88
C VAL A 101 -8.41 -17.13 -3.83
N ILE A 102 -7.52 -16.16 -3.71
CA ILE A 102 -6.33 -16.03 -4.55
C ILE A 102 -5.45 -17.28 -4.46
N LYS A 103 -5.22 -17.81 -3.25
CA LYS A 103 -4.44 -19.05 -3.06
C LYS A 103 -5.06 -20.23 -3.80
N ARG A 104 -6.37 -20.43 -3.70
CA ARG A 104 -7.06 -21.49 -4.44
C ARG A 104 -6.98 -21.30 -5.96
N MET A 105 -7.00 -20.05 -6.43
CA MET A 105 -6.83 -19.75 -7.85
C MET A 105 -5.43 -20.09 -8.33
N MET A 106 -4.40 -19.81 -7.54
CA MET A 106 -3.02 -20.19 -7.84
C MET A 106 -2.87 -21.72 -7.92
N ASP A 107 -3.49 -22.46 -7.01
CA ASP A 107 -3.49 -23.94 -7.05
C ASP A 107 -4.12 -24.45 -8.35
N VAL A 108 -5.23 -23.87 -8.81
CA VAL A 108 -5.88 -24.23 -10.08
C VAL A 108 -4.99 -23.90 -11.29
N VAL A 109 -4.34 -22.74 -11.29
CA VAL A 109 -3.41 -22.36 -12.38
C VAL A 109 -2.24 -23.33 -12.44
N GLN A 110 -1.64 -23.67 -11.31
CA GLN A 110 -0.53 -24.64 -11.26
C GLN A 110 -0.96 -26.04 -11.76
N GLU A 111 -2.17 -26.47 -11.45
CA GLU A 111 -2.67 -27.75 -11.94
C GLU A 111 -2.90 -27.71 -13.47
N ILE A 112 -3.41 -26.59 -14.00
CA ILE A 112 -3.56 -26.39 -15.46
C ILE A 112 -2.20 -26.40 -16.14
N GLU A 113 -1.20 -25.67 -15.60
CA GLU A 113 0.16 -25.66 -16.13
C GLU A 113 0.75 -27.07 -16.18
N LYS A 114 0.58 -27.85 -15.11
CA LYS A 114 1.07 -29.23 -15.04
C LYS A 114 0.38 -30.12 -16.09
N GLN A 115 -0.92 -29.99 -16.25
CA GLN A 115 -1.66 -30.76 -17.25
C GLN A 115 -1.28 -30.38 -18.68
N LEU A 116 -1.08 -29.08 -18.95
CA LEU A 116 -0.59 -28.61 -20.24
C LEU A 116 0.81 -29.15 -20.57
N LEU A 117 1.73 -29.12 -19.57
CA LEU A 117 3.06 -29.72 -19.74
C LEU A 117 3.00 -31.22 -20.03
N MET A 118 2.13 -31.97 -19.36
CA MET A 118 1.97 -33.39 -19.64
C MET A 118 1.45 -33.63 -21.07
N VAL A 119 0.43 -32.90 -21.52
CA VAL A 119 -0.08 -32.97 -22.89
C VAL A 119 1.00 -32.59 -23.91
N LEU A 120 1.80 -31.57 -23.63
CA LEU A 120 2.93 -31.17 -24.49
C LEU A 120 3.97 -32.29 -24.57
N MET A 121 4.35 -32.89 -23.44
CA MET A 121 5.32 -33.98 -23.41
C MET A 121 4.82 -35.24 -24.14
N GLU A 122 3.54 -35.56 -24.03
CA GLU A 122 2.92 -36.70 -24.74
C GLU A 122 2.86 -36.48 -26.27
N ASN A 123 2.76 -35.22 -26.71
CA ASN A 123 2.65 -34.88 -28.12
C ASN A 123 3.94 -34.35 -28.75
N MET A 124 5.06 -34.25 -27.99
CA MET A 124 6.36 -33.89 -28.56
C MET A 124 6.91 -35.08 -29.39
N PRO A 125 7.24 -34.89 -30.68
CA PRO A 125 8.04 -35.86 -31.41
C PRO A 125 9.40 -35.98 -30.73
N GLU A 126 9.96 -37.21 -30.67
CA GLU A 126 11.28 -37.42 -30.10
C GLU A 126 12.26 -36.41 -30.63
N PRO A 127 12.96 -35.66 -29.74
CA PRO A 127 13.86 -34.58 -30.19
C PRO A 127 15.03 -35.25 -30.96
N PRO A 128 15.39 -34.72 -32.14
CA PRO A 128 16.66 -35.05 -32.73
C PRO A 128 17.76 -34.67 -31.71
N VAL A 129 18.65 -35.60 -31.43
CA VAL A 129 19.80 -35.41 -30.53
C VAL A 129 20.55 -34.16 -31.01
N LYS A 130 20.25 -33.01 -30.41
CA LYS A 130 21.03 -31.77 -30.63
C LYS A 130 21.88 -31.51 -29.39
N GLU A 131 23.15 -31.40 -29.68
CA GLU A 131 24.19 -30.94 -28.77
C GLU A 131 23.76 -29.72 -27.96
N LYS A 132 24.05 -29.73 -26.67
CA LYS A 132 23.84 -28.60 -25.74
C LYS A 132 24.52 -27.34 -26.28
N ARG A 133 23.78 -26.49 -26.94
CA ARG A 133 24.17 -25.08 -27.04
C ARG A 133 23.68 -24.38 -25.79
N ALA A 134 24.64 -23.85 -25.04
CA ALA A 134 24.34 -22.95 -23.94
C ALA A 134 23.42 -21.84 -24.45
N ASN A 135 22.22 -21.74 -23.91
CA ASN A 135 21.29 -20.66 -24.24
C ASN A 135 21.77 -19.37 -23.62
N ASP A 136 22.65 -18.66 -24.31
CA ASP A 136 22.94 -17.24 -24.07
C ASP A 136 21.79 -16.40 -24.71
N SER A 137 20.58 -16.59 -24.21
CA SER A 137 19.44 -15.79 -24.61
C SER A 137 19.41 -14.51 -23.79
N LEU A 138 19.74 -13.38 -24.43
CA LEU A 138 19.59 -12.03 -23.86
C LEU A 138 18.12 -11.59 -23.66
N LEU A 139 17.16 -12.45 -23.95
CA LEU A 139 15.72 -12.22 -23.80
C LEU A 139 15.20 -12.73 -22.43
N ASN A 140 15.94 -12.51 -21.37
CA ASN A 140 15.47 -12.77 -20.03
C ASN A 140 14.66 -11.55 -19.56
N GLY A 141 13.39 -11.78 -19.18
CA GLY A 141 12.59 -10.78 -18.48
C GLY A 141 13.19 -10.41 -17.12
N PRO A 142 12.58 -9.48 -16.35
CA PRO A 142 13.09 -9.09 -15.04
C PRO A 142 13.25 -10.33 -14.16
N GLN A 143 14.46 -10.53 -13.65
CA GLN A 143 14.78 -11.71 -12.82
C GLN A 143 14.17 -11.55 -11.43
N LEU A 144 13.38 -12.54 -11.02
CA LEU A 144 12.73 -12.57 -9.71
C LEU A 144 13.61 -13.27 -8.64
N ASP A 145 14.62 -14.06 -9.06
CA ASP A 145 15.54 -14.75 -8.17
C ASP A 145 16.89 -14.04 -8.14
N GLN A 146 17.23 -13.45 -6.99
CA GLN A 146 18.45 -12.69 -6.76
C GLN A 146 19.70 -13.58 -6.56
N ASN A 147 19.53 -14.90 -6.41
CA ASN A 147 20.63 -15.85 -6.13
C ASN A 147 21.06 -16.68 -7.36
N GLY A 148 20.55 -16.39 -8.55
CA GLY A 148 20.92 -17.09 -9.79
C GLY A 148 22.37 -16.81 -10.21
N VAL A 149 23.05 -17.80 -10.82
CA VAL A 149 24.39 -17.64 -11.36
C VAL A 149 24.35 -16.64 -12.52
N GLY A 150 25.09 -15.53 -12.41
CA GLY A 150 25.14 -14.46 -13.43
C GLY A 150 24.11 -13.34 -13.20
N VAL A 151 23.43 -13.31 -12.07
CA VAL A 151 22.50 -12.25 -11.68
C VAL A 151 23.25 -11.15 -10.92
N ILE A 152 23.12 -9.91 -11.40
CA ILE A 152 23.64 -8.74 -10.71
C ILE A 152 22.52 -8.23 -9.79
N ALA A 153 22.69 -8.41 -8.48
CA ALA A 153 21.64 -8.16 -7.48
C ALA A 153 21.80 -6.81 -6.74
N ASN A 154 22.95 -6.13 -6.84
CA ASN A 154 23.20 -4.87 -6.14
C ASN A 154 24.12 -3.93 -6.93
N GLN A 155 24.13 -2.65 -6.53
CA GLN A 155 24.90 -1.59 -7.18
C GLN A 155 26.42 -1.86 -7.16
N ALA A 156 26.96 -2.44 -6.10
CA ALA A 156 28.39 -2.72 -5.98
C ALA A 156 28.85 -3.73 -7.06
N GLN A 157 28.02 -4.71 -7.39
CA GLN A 157 28.31 -5.67 -8.46
C GLN A 157 28.24 -5.04 -9.87
N VAL A 158 27.40 -4.01 -10.05
CA VAL A 158 27.38 -3.22 -11.28
C VAL A 158 28.67 -2.42 -11.42
N ASP A 159 29.12 -1.79 -10.34
CA ASP A 159 30.33 -0.98 -10.32
C ASP A 159 31.58 -1.87 -10.57
N ASP A 160 31.67 -3.06 -9.94
CA ASP A 160 32.72 -4.03 -10.18
C ASP A 160 32.73 -4.51 -11.65
N LEU A 161 31.55 -4.71 -12.25
CA LEU A 161 31.44 -5.10 -13.66
C LEU A 161 31.94 -3.98 -14.59
N LEU A 162 31.55 -2.73 -14.32
CA LEU A 162 31.98 -1.57 -15.10
C LEU A 162 33.50 -1.37 -15.01
N ASP A 163 34.08 -1.48 -13.80
CA ASP A 163 35.51 -1.43 -13.60
C ASP A 163 36.24 -2.54 -14.37
N SER A 164 35.67 -3.76 -14.43
CA SER A 164 36.25 -4.89 -15.19
C SER A 164 36.21 -4.68 -16.70
N LEU A 165 35.27 -3.87 -17.19
CA LEU A 165 35.11 -3.52 -18.61
C LEU A 165 35.90 -2.25 -19.01
N GLY A 166 36.56 -1.58 -18.04
CA GLY A 166 37.43 -0.43 -18.28
C GLY A 166 36.72 0.92 -18.42
N PHE A 167 35.55 1.07 -17.79
CA PHE A 167 34.78 2.32 -17.69
C PHE A 167 34.97 3.00 -16.34
#